data_9a1648b1cbc66977168f1b9cd43b4eab
#
_entry.id   9a1648b1cbc66977168f1b9cd43b4eab
#
_cell.length_a   1.000
_cell.length_b   1.000
_cell.length_c   1.000
_cell.angle_alpha   90.00
_cell.angle_beta   90.00
_cell.angle_gamma   90.00
#
_symmetry.space_group_name_H-M   'P 1'
#
loop_
_entity.id
_entity.type
_entity.pdbx_description
1 polymer ?
#
loop_
_entity_poly.entity_id
_entity_poly.type
_entity_poly.pdbx_seq_one_letter_code
_entity_poly.pdbx_strand_id
1 'polypeptide(L)'
;MRRVFLYLIVLALPFAQISSAENVKVRHTVIAASGDEAPTGGNYLPSSFSNARLNASHEVAFDAVVGGPSFATGVFVGDGNTTSAIAFGPDSLTNPFITPNGEVVFDVNGIDISSSDGKSITPLMRDGDVAPGGGTLTLREGTNATNDHGAIAYVAFVNGSTATQGIFRNDGKQTVAIARDDISAPNGASFTLLGTPVINNRGQVAFFSELSDGFGIFRGEGGDLTPVFVTNQSAPGGATFADFGEPTINNHGQIVAVASLINSTIHSGLFVGDGTKAIAIALQQQPAPKGGNYNGNFFGRTKISDSGEVAFNAGLTGGTSTSGIFRGNGENTTTIALRGANAPGTTGTFTTFRDYLLLNDGRIAFIATLTLGVGGVNTSNNTGIWIGTSDEDLQLVVRTGDVIGGRVLTRLPDFSQGTQFDINENGLLWVGTFGVAKAVVYSRVPGNDE
;
A
#
# COMPACT_ATOMS: atom_id res chain seq x y z
N MET A 1 77.74 -39.84 3.31
CA MET A 1 76.44 -40.12 2.82
C MET A 1 75.41 -39.45 3.81
N ARG A 2 74.97 -38.26 3.52
CA ARG A 2 73.92 -37.57 4.33
C ARG A 2 72.56 -37.77 3.64
N ARG A 3 71.63 -38.43 4.33
CA ARG A 3 70.26 -38.60 3.87
C ARG A 3 69.49 -37.34 4.23
N VAL A 4 68.89 -36.64 3.22
CA VAL A 4 67.96 -35.55 3.36
C VAL A 4 66.57 -36.15 3.44
N PHE A 5 65.83 -35.92 4.56
CA PHE A 5 64.42 -36.26 4.68
C PHE A 5 63.63 -35.06 4.22
N LEU A 6 62.81 -35.22 3.18
CA LEU A 6 61.84 -34.23 2.69
C LEU A 6 60.51 -34.44 3.45
N TYR A 7 60.14 -33.48 4.29
CA TYR A 7 58.82 -33.48 4.91
C TYR A 7 57.85 -32.83 3.96
N LEU A 8 56.87 -33.62 3.52
CA LEU A 8 55.71 -33.11 2.76
C LEU A 8 54.66 -32.55 3.77
N ILE A 9 54.53 -31.23 3.85
CA ILE A 9 53.45 -30.60 4.62
C ILE A 9 52.20 -30.56 3.74
N VAL A 10 51.23 -31.42 4.05
CA VAL A 10 49.87 -31.36 3.47
C VAL A 10 49.10 -30.30 4.24
N LEU A 11 48.91 -29.12 3.64
CA LEU A 11 47.97 -28.13 4.15
C LEU A 11 46.53 -28.61 3.85
N ALA A 12 45.82 -29.08 4.89
CA ALA A 12 44.40 -29.28 4.84
C ALA A 12 43.70 -27.90 4.90
N LEU A 13 43.18 -27.45 3.79
CA LEU A 13 42.26 -26.33 3.76
C LEU A 13 40.94 -26.77 4.43
N PRO A 14 40.39 -25.99 5.36
CA PRO A 14 39.08 -26.31 5.89
C PRO A 14 38.04 -26.12 4.78
N PHE A 15 37.32 -27.19 4.44
CA PHE A 15 36.08 -27.09 3.69
C PHE A 15 35.12 -26.21 4.50
N ALA A 16 34.86 -24.99 4.04
CA ALA A 16 33.74 -24.22 4.52
C ALA A 16 32.47 -25.06 4.24
N GLN A 17 31.83 -25.53 5.29
CA GLN A 17 30.47 -26.04 5.18
C GLN A 17 29.61 -24.85 4.73
N ILE A 18 29.17 -24.90 3.49
CA ILE A 18 28.04 -24.10 3.02
C ILE A 18 26.85 -24.66 3.81
N SER A 19 26.48 -23.99 4.88
CA SER A 19 25.17 -24.24 5.51
C SER A 19 24.12 -23.94 4.45
N SER A 20 23.46 -24.97 3.94
CA SER A 20 22.22 -24.79 3.22
C SER A 20 21.29 -24.06 4.17
N ALA A 21 21.00 -22.79 3.91
CA ALA A 21 19.91 -22.11 4.58
C ALA A 21 18.68 -23.03 4.42
N GLU A 22 18.13 -23.51 5.52
CA GLU A 22 16.85 -24.20 5.50
C GLU A 22 15.88 -23.22 4.82
N ASN A 23 15.27 -23.65 3.72
CA ASN A 23 14.19 -22.93 3.08
C ASN A 23 13.06 -22.87 4.10
N VAL A 24 12.99 -21.78 4.87
CA VAL A 24 11.91 -21.56 5.83
C VAL A 24 10.64 -21.42 5.00
N LYS A 25 9.82 -22.43 5.07
CA LYS A 25 8.66 -22.60 4.21
C LYS A 25 7.58 -21.59 4.64
N VAL A 26 7.14 -20.74 3.70
CA VAL A 26 5.97 -19.86 3.90
C VAL A 26 4.79 -20.70 4.40
N ARG A 27 4.15 -20.23 5.48
CA ARG A 27 2.97 -20.89 6.06
C ARG A 27 1.74 -20.05 5.77
N HIS A 28 0.72 -20.68 5.20
CA HIS A 28 -0.56 -20.05 4.90
C HIS A 28 -1.61 -20.43 5.94
N THR A 29 -2.31 -19.44 6.48
CA THR A 29 -3.46 -19.60 7.37
C THR A 29 -4.69 -19.02 6.69
N VAL A 30 -5.73 -19.80 6.48
CA VAL A 30 -7.01 -19.31 5.99
C VAL A 30 -7.74 -18.67 7.18
N ILE A 31 -8.03 -17.39 7.09
CA ILE A 31 -8.73 -16.60 8.12
C ILE A 31 -10.24 -16.84 8.02
N ALA A 32 -10.77 -16.76 6.79
CA ALA A 32 -12.17 -17.04 6.47
C ALA A 32 -12.29 -17.44 5.01
N ALA A 33 -13.24 -18.28 4.67
CA ALA A 33 -13.51 -18.69 3.29
C ALA A 33 -15.01 -18.76 2.98
N SER A 34 -15.35 -18.56 1.70
CA SER A 34 -16.73 -18.74 1.23
C SER A 34 -17.22 -20.14 1.51
N GLY A 35 -18.40 -20.24 2.09
CA GLY A 35 -19.03 -21.47 2.54
C GLY A 35 -18.78 -21.80 4.00
N ASP A 36 -17.80 -21.16 4.69
CA ASP A 36 -17.61 -21.31 6.12
C ASP A 36 -18.77 -20.64 6.88
N GLU A 37 -19.11 -21.18 8.07
CA GLU A 37 -20.12 -20.61 8.95
C GLU A 37 -19.63 -19.29 9.55
N ALA A 38 -20.46 -18.25 9.48
CA ALA A 38 -20.16 -16.96 10.08
C ALA A 38 -20.54 -16.95 11.58
N PRO A 39 -19.86 -16.17 12.45
CA PRO A 39 -20.20 -16.05 13.87
C PRO A 39 -21.63 -15.57 14.14
N THR A 40 -22.25 -14.94 13.15
CA THR A 40 -23.63 -14.42 13.20
C THR A 40 -24.67 -15.46 12.77
N GLY A 41 -24.25 -16.68 12.45
CA GLY A 41 -25.04 -17.70 11.78
C GLY A 41 -25.14 -17.46 10.28
N GLY A 42 -25.45 -18.53 9.52
CA GLY A 42 -25.36 -18.52 8.06
C GLY A 42 -23.93 -18.71 7.56
N ASN A 43 -23.73 -18.62 6.26
CA ASN A 43 -22.43 -18.89 5.64
C ASN A 43 -21.94 -17.69 4.83
N TYR A 44 -20.62 -17.45 4.80
CA TYR A 44 -20.01 -16.47 3.93
C TYR A 44 -20.27 -16.80 2.45
N LEU A 45 -20.75 -15.82 1.69
CA LEU A 45 -21.09 -16.02 0.28
C LEU A 45 -19.87 -15.98 -0.63
N PRO A 46 -19.91 -16.57 -1.83
CA PRO A 46 -18.80 -16.53 -2.79
C PRO A 46 -18.37 -15.13 -3.24
N SER A 47 -19.28 -14.14 -3.23
CA SER A 47 -19.00 -12.74 -3.55
C SER A 47 -18.39 -11.94 -2.39
N SER A 48 -18.24 -12.55 -1.21
CA SER A 48 -17.69 -11.94 0.01
C SER A 48 -16.21 -11.56 -0.13
N PHE A 49 -15.70 -10.85 0.88
CA PHE A 49 -14.31 -10.47 1.06
C PHE A 49 -13.84 -9.46 0.00
N SER A 50 -14.43 -8.26 0.03
CA SER A 50 -14.02 -7.16 -0.85
C SER A 50 -12.80 -6.42 -0.32
N ASN A 51 -12.72 -6.27 1.00
CA ASN A 51 -11.62 -5.61 1.69
C ASN A 51 -11.16 -6.43 2.90
N ALA A 52 -9.85 -6.41 3.15
CA ALA A 52 -9.26 -7.00 4.32
C ALA A 52 -8.03 -6.18 4.76
N ARG A 53 -7.82 -6.04 6.06
CA ARG A 53 -6.72 -5.31 6.70
C ARG A 53 -6.10 -6.11 7.81
N LEU A 54 -4.78 -5.97 7.95
CA LEU A 54 -3.95 -6.65 8.92
C LEU A 54 -3.41 -5.64 9.93
N ASN A 55 -3.53 -5.93 11.25
CA ASN A 55 -2.86 -5.16 12.28
C ASN A 55 -1.52 -5.80 12.70
N ALA A 56 -0.78 -5.10 13.56
CA ALA A 56 0.50 -5.58 14.08
C ALA A 56 0.36 -6.84 14.97
N SER A 57 -0.82 -7.09 15.54
CA SER A 57 -1.12 -8.26 16.39
C SER A 57 -1.55 -9.50 15.58
N HIS A 58 -1.47 -9.46 14.24
CA HIS A 58 -1.89 -10.52 13.31
C HIS A 58 -3.41 -10.77 13.25
N GLU A 59 -4.19 -9.84 13.77
CA GLU A 59 -5.64 -9.86 13.57
C GLU A 59 -5.97 -9.27 12.21
N VAL A 60 -6.96 -9.86 11.56
CA VAL A 60 -7.43 -9.47 10.23
C VAL A 60 -8.87 -9.01 10.32
N ALA A 61 -9.12 -7.73 10.05
CA ALA A 61 -10.46 -7.24 9.80
C ALA A 61 -10.84 -7.44 8.32
N PHE A 62 -12.06 -7.89 8.06
CA PHE A 62 -12.57 -8.08 6.70
C PHE A 62 -14.06 -7.84 6.62
N ASP A 63 -14.53 -7.37 5.45
CA ASP A 63 -15.95 -7.30 5.14
C ASP A 63 -16.44 -8.58 4.47
N ALA A 64 -17.67 -8.97 4.77
CA ALA A 64 -18.28 -10.12 4.13
C ALA A 64 -19.80 -10.01 4.02
N VAL A 65 -20.33 -10.66 2.99
CA VAL A 65 -21.77 -10.91 2.84
C VAL A 65 -22.07 -12.29 3.40
N VAL A 66 -23.06 -12.39 4.29
CA VAL A 66 -23.50 -13.63 4.93
C VAL A 66 -24.87 -14.01 4.39
N GLY A 67 -24.99 -15.22 3.90
CA GLY A 67 -26.25 -15.84 3.47
C GLY A 67 -26.99 -16.47 4.65
N GLY A 68 -28.31 -16.32 4.65
CA GLY A 68 -29.22 -16.84 5.67
C GLY A 68 -30.65 -16.64 5.24
N PRO A 69 -31.62 -16.53 6.19
CA PRO A 69 -33.00 -16.18 5.86
C PRO A 69 -33.13 -14.81 5.17
N SER A 70 -32.19 -13.90 5.43
CA SER A 70 -31.98 -12.65 4.70
C SER A 70 -30.48 -12.45 4.48
N PHE A 71 -30.10 -11.82 3.36
CA PHE A 71 -28.71 -11.41 3.13
C PHE A 71 -28.39 -10.23 4.03
N ALA A 72 -27.23 -10.27 4.66
CA ALA A 72 -26.69 -9.18 5.47
C ALA A 72 -25.20 -9.02 5.21
N THR A 73 -24.69 -7.80 5.41
CA THR A 73 -23.26 -7.54 5.40
C THR A 73 -22.72 -7.45 6.80
N GLY A 74 -21.44 -7.71 6.96
CA GLY A 74 -20.77 -7.61 8.24
C GLY A 74 -19.31 -7.29 8.10
N VAL A 75 -18.79 -6.72 9.17
CA VAL A 75 -17.37 -6.54 9.43
C VAL A 75 -16.98 -7.53 10.52
N PHE A 76 -15.95 -8.29 10.25
CA PHE A 76 -15.46 -9.37 11.08
C PHE A 76 -13.98 -9.20 11.40
N VAL A 77 -13.53 -9.78 12.50
CA VAL A 77 -12.11 -9.90 12.84
C VAL A 77 -11.79 -11.37 13.11
N GLY A 78 -10.71 -11.84 12.53
CA GLY A 78 -10.22 -13.21 12.72
C GLY A 78 -8.70 -13.29 12.77
N ASP A 79 -8.18 -14.35 13.42
CA ASP A 79 -6.76 -14.66 13.57
C ASP A 79 -6.38 -16.02 12.93
N GLY A 80 -7.36 -16.68 12.31
CA GLY A 80 -7.25 -18.02 11.73
C GLY A 80 -7.60 -19.15 12.70
N ASN A 81 -7.81 -18.88 13.99
CA ASN A 81 -8.34 -19.81 14.96
C ASN A 81 -9.78 -19.48 15.31
N THR A 82 -10.06 -18.20 15.49
CA THR A 82 -11.38 -17.68 15.85
C THR A 82 -11.75 -16.53 14.93
N THR A 83 -13.04 -16.33 14.73
CA THR A 83 -13.60 -15.17 14.02
C THR A 83 -14.74 -14.60 14.85
N SER A 84 -14.76 -13.27 14.99
CA SER A 84 -15.79 -12.53 15.73
C SER A 84 -16.46 -11.51 14.81
N ALA A 85 -17.75 -11.26 15.02
CA ALA A 85 -18.46 -10.18 14.35
C ALA A 85 -18.22 -8.86 15.10
N ILE A 86 -17.80 -7.82 14.38
CA ILE A 86 -17.61 -6.46 14.89
C ILE A 86 -18.86 -5.63 14.67
N ALA A 87 -19.43 -5.73 13.47
CA ALA A 87 -20.70 -5.13 13.11
C ALA A 87 -21.42 -6.05 12.11
N PHE A 88 -22.74 -6.12 12.21
CA PHE A 88 -23.54 -6.97 11.33
C PHE A 88 -24.96 -6.42 11.20
N GLY A 89 -25.50 -6.35 10.00
CA GLY A 89 -26.85 -5.83 9.78
C GLY A 89 -27.23 -5.72 8.31
N PRO A 90 -28.40 -5.08 8.07
CA PRO A 90 -28.90 -4.87 6.71
C PRO A 90 -28.17 -3.75 5.95
N ASP A 91 -27.44 -2.89 6.69
CA ASP A 91 -26.64 -1.83 6.08
C ASP A 91 -25.44 -2.40 5.32
N SER A 92 -24.97 -1.70 4.31
CA SER A 92 -23.71 -2.02 3.64
C SER A 92 -22.54 -1.63 4.56
N LEU A 93 -21.81 -2.62 5.10
CA LEU A 93 -20.64 -2.44 5.96
C LEU A 93 -19.41 -2.85 5.19
N THR A 94 -18.51 -1.90 4.93
CA THR A 94 -17.37 -2.08 4.00
C THR A 94 -16.11 -1.35 4.48
N ASN A 95 -14.99 -1.57 3.79
CA ASN A 95 -13.71 -0.89 4.00
C ASN A 95 -13.20 -0.94 5.46
N PRO A 96 -13.15 -2.11 6.11
CA PRO A 96 -12.65 -2.18 7.47
C PRO A 96 -11.18 -1.80 7.56
N PHE A 97 -10.85 -1.04 8.59
CA PHE A 97 -9.48 -0.75 9.02
C PHE A 97 -9.34 -1.15 10.48
N ILE A 98 -8.38 -1.99 10.81
CA ILE A 98 -8.15 -2.46 12.18
C ILE A 98 -6.96 -1.76 12.81
N THR A 99 -7.18 -1.20 13.99
CA THR A 99 -6.11 -0.58 14.80
C THR A 99 -5.27 -1.65 15.52
N PRO A 100 -4.06 -1.32 16.01
CA PRO A 100 -3.26 -2.23 16.83
C PRO A 100 -3.97 -2.74 18.10
N ASN A 101 -4.95 -1.99 18.59
CA ASN A 101 -5.75 -2.35 19.78
C ASN A 101 -7.00 -3.19 19.45
N GLY A 102 -7.21 -3.54 18.17
CA GLY A 102 -8.34 -4.35 17.73
C GLY A 102 -9.65 -3.56 17.49
N GLU A 103 -9.66 -2.24 17.67
CA GLU A 103 -10.79 -1.40 17.25
C GLU A 103 -10.85 -1.36 15.72
N VAL A 104 -12.04 -1.48 15.16
CA VAL A 104 -12.23 -1.47 13.70
C VAL A 104 -13.03 -0.26 13.28
N VAL A 105 -12.47 0.52 12.36
CA VAL A 105 -13.14 1.62 11.65
C VAL A 105 -13.68 1.08 10.32
N PHE A 106 -14.91 1.42 9.94
CA PHE A 106 -15.55 0.92 8.73
C PHE A 106 -16.58 1.89 8.17
N ASP A 107 -16.85 1.77 6.87
CA ASP A 107 -17.88 2.54 6.19
C ASP A 107 -19.25 1.89 6.38
N VAL A 108 -20.27 2.74 6.60
CA VAL A 108 -21.68 2.37 6.66
C VAL A 108 -22.38 2.98 5.46
N ASN A 109 -22.99 2.16 4.62
CA ASN A 109 -23.67 2.57 3.37
C ASN A 109 -22.77 3.36 2.40
N GLY A 110 -21.44 3.14 2.49
CA GLY A 110 -20.43 3.77 1.63
C GLY A 110 -20.16 5.24 1.92
N ILE A 111 -20.82 5.83 2.91
CA ILE A 111 -20.82 7.28 3.18
C ILE A 111 -20.43 7.56 4.63
N ASP A 112 -21.23 7.10 5.60
CA ASP A 112 -20.96 7.30 7.02
C ASP A 112 -19.80 6.44 7.50
N ILE A 113 -19.05 6.91 8.49
CA ILE A 113 -17.94 6.16 9.08
C ILE A 113 -18.19 5.92 10.56
N SER A 114 -18.02 4.68 10.98
CA SER A 114 -18.16 4.24 12.37
C SER A 114 -16.96 3.47 12.83
N SER A 115 -16.76 3.39 14.16
CA SER A 115 -15.82 2.45 14.80
C SER A 115 -16.54 1.49 15.72
N SER A 116 -15.92 0.35 15.99
CA SER A 116 -16.43 -0.63 16.94
C SER A 116 -15.30 -1.47 17.53
N ASP A 117 -15.45 -1.81 18.82
CA ASP A 117 -14.64 -2.78 19.58
C ASP A 117 -15.32 -4.17 19.64
N GLY A 118 -16.37 -4.39 18.86
CA GLY A 118 -17.22 -5.60 18.87
C GLY A 118 -18.32 -5.59 19.92
N LYS A 119 -18.43 -4.55 20.75
CA LYS A 119 -19.48 -4.42 21.78
C LYS A 119 -20.45 -3.28 21.47
N SER A 120 -19.92 -2.18 20.95
CA SER A 120 -20.72 -1.01 20.61
C SER A 120 -20.20 -0.37 19.32
N ILE A 121 -21.12 0.14 18.50
CA ILE A 121 -20.79 0.89 17.31
C ILE A 121 -20.88 2.37 17.65
N THR A 122 -19.79 3.10 17.42
CA THR A 122 -19.67 4.53 17.65
C THR A 122 -19.55 5.24 16.30
N PRO A 123 -20.49 6.09 15.93
CA PRO A 123 -20.34 6.93 14.74
C PRO A 123 -19.19 7.92 14.92
N LEU A 124 -18.31 7.97 13.93
CA LEU A 124 -17.23 8.94 13.85
C LEU A 124 -17.60 10.11 12.95
N MET A 125 -18.32 9.83 11.85
CA MET A 125 -18.76 10.82 10.87
C MET A 125 -20.07 10.40 10.24
N ARG A 126 -20.96 11.39 10.00
CA ARG A 126 -22.23 11.20 9.29
C ARG A 126 -22.44 12.29 8.26
N ASP A 127 -23.12 11.94 7.19
CA ASP A 127 -23.66 12.93 6.27
C ASP A 127 -24.60 13.90 7.03
N GLY A 128 -24.44 15.21 6.82
CA GLY A 128 -25.17 16.24 7.54
C GLY A 128 -24.54 16.72 8.85
N ASP A 129 -23.43 16.14 9.32
CA ASP A 129 -22.70 16.64 10.50
C ASP A 129 -22.24 18.08 10.30
N VAL A 130 -22.14 18.83 11.41
CA VAL A 130 -21.67 20.22 11.38
C VAL A 130 -20.19 20.28 10.99
N ALA A 131 -19.88 21.03 9.93
CA ALA A 131 -18.53 21.24 9.48
C ALA A 131 -17.78 22.22 10.39
N PRO A 132 -16.53 21.90 10.82
CA PRO A 132 -15.66 22.89 11.45
C PRO A 132 -15.46 24.12 10.55
N GLY A 133 -15.74 25.31 11.10
CA GLY A 133 -15.74 26.56 10.35
C GLY A 133 -17.10 26.92 9.71
N GLY A 134 -18.17 26.15 10.01
CA GLY A 134 -19.55 26.40 9.63
C GLY A 134 -20.02 25.62 8.40
N GLY A 135 -21.34 25.47 8.31
CA GLY A 135 -22.02 24.65 7.32
C GLY A 135 -22.22 23.21 7.76
N THR A 136 -22.70 22.36 6.87
CA THR A 136 -22.92 20.93 7.07
C THR A 136 -22.17 20.12 6.02
N LEU A 137 -21.65 18.95 6.43
CA LEU A 137 -20.89 18.06 5.58
C LEU A 137 -21.81 17.28 4.63
N THR A 138 -21.39 17.11 3.40
CA THR A 138 -21.86 16.03 2.52
C THR A 138 -20.65 15.16 2.16
N LEU A 139 -20.67 13.95 2.70
CA LEU A 139 -19.58 12.99 2.57
C LEU A 139 -19.53 12.39 1.17
N ARG A 140 -18.38 11.89 0.79
CA ARG A 140 -18.11 11.27 -0.53
C ARG A 140 -17.52 9.89 -0.34
N GLU A 141 -18.07 8.93 -1.03
CA GLU A 141 -17.58 7.56 -1.02
C GLU A 141 -16.11 7.48 -1.51
N GLY A 142 -15.29 6.68 -0.81
CA GLY A 142 -13.91 6.38 -1.21
C GLY A 142 -12.92 7.54 -1.10
N THR A 143 -13.27 8.62 -0.36
CA THR A 143 -12.42 9.81 -0.22
C THR A 143 -11.82 9.95 1.18
N ASN A 144 -11.67 8.85 1.90
CA ASN A 144 -11.12 8.81 3.25
C ASN A 144 -9.80 8.01 3.34
N ALA A 145 -9.02 8.30 4.36
CA ALA A 145 -7.85 7.55 4.78
C ALA A 145 -7.86 7.42 6.30
N THR A 146 -7.47 6.26 6.81
CA THR A 146 -7.42 5.97 8.26
C THR A 146 -6.00 5.63 8.66
N ASN A 147 -5.56 6.08 9.84
CA ASN A 147 -4.26 5.75 10.42
C ASN A 147 -4.38 4.67 11.51
N ASP A 148 -3.24 4.17 12.01
CA ASP A 148 -3.21 3.09 13.02
C ASP A 148 -3.84 3.47 14.37
N HIS A 149 -4.13 4.75 14.61
CA HIS A 149 -4.86 5.21 15.81
C HIS A 149 -6.36 5.36 15.59
N GLY A 150 -6.89 4.96 14.42
CA GLY A 150 -8.30 5.09 14.07
C GLY A 150 -8.72 6.52 13.68
N ALA A 151 -7.78 7.46 13.58
CA ALA A 151 -8.09 8.80 13.08
C ALA A 151 -8.30 8.76 11.56
N ILE A 152 -9.30 9.52 11.09
CA ILE A 152 -9.75 9.52 9.70
C ILE A 152 -9.50 10.91 9.11
N ALA A 153 -8.91 10.97 7.92
CA ALA A 153 -8.89 12.15 7.06
C ALA A 153 -9.79 11.94 5.84
N TYR A 154 -10.55 12.95 5.46
CA TYR A 154 -11.51 12.85 4.36
C TYR A 154 -11.74 14.19 3.69
N VAL A 155 -12.19 14.16 2.44
CA VAL A 155 -12.70 15.33 1.73
C VAL A 155 -14.24 15.27 1.70
N ALA A 156 -14.88 16.41 1.96
CA ALA A 156 -16.33 16.53 1.90
C ALA A 156 -16.76 17.85 1.25
N PHE A 157 -17.96 17.87 0.67
CA PHE A 157 -18.63 19.12 0.35
C PHE A 157 -19.15 19.77 1.62
N VAL A 158 -19.25 21.12 1.60
CA VAL A 158 -19.76 21.90 2.71
C VAL A 158 -20.96 22.72 2.21
N ASN A 159 -22.12 22.51 2.82
CA ASN A 159 -23.35 23.22 2.47
C ASN A 159 -23.69 24.30 3.50
N GLY A 160 -24.28 25.41 3.06
CA GLY A 160 -24.68 26.48 3.95
C GLY A 160 -23.57 27.31 4.56
N SER A 161 -22.40 27.35 3.88
CA SER A 161 -21.19 28.09 4.27
C SER A 161 -20.61 28.84 3.07
N THR A 162 -19.58 29.67 3.30
CA THR A 162 -18.74 30.27 2.25
C THR A 162 -17.89 29.22 1.56
N ALA A 163 -17.43 28.21 2.31
CA ALA A 163 -16.75 27.04 1.71
C ALA A 163 -17.75 26.16 0.97
N THR A 164 -17.30 25.58 -0.13
CA THR A 164 -18.03 24.55 -0.89
C THR A 164 -17.45 23.15 -0.68
N GLN A 165 -16.19 23.05 -0.28
CA GLN A 165 -15.50 21.81 0.03
C GLN A 165 -14.42 22.02 1.10
N GLY A 166 -14.04 20.94 1.78
CA GLY A 166 -12.98 20.95 2.76
C GLY A 166 -12.37 19.57 2.96
N ILE A 167 -11.15 19.57 3.47
CA ILE A 167 -10.48 18.40 4.02
C ILE A 167 -10.57 18.48 5.54
N PHE A 168 -11.00 17.41 6.14
CA PHE A 168 -11.23 17.31 7.58
C PHE A 168 -10.50 16.09 8.15
N ARG A 169 -10.20 16.14 9.46
CA ARG A 169 -9.71 15.00 10.24
C ARG A 169 -10.59 14.82 11.46
N ASN A 170 -10.99 13.57 11.70
CA ASN A 170 -11.64 13.16 12.94
C ASN A 170 -10.76 12.14 13.67
N ASP A 171 -10.53 12.34 14.97
CA ASP A 171 -9.71 11.47 15.83
C ASP A 171 -10.54 10.66 16.85
N GLY A 172 -11.86 10.54 16.61
CA GLY A 172 -12.81 9.90 17.53
C GLY A 172 -13.31 10.81 18.65
N LYS A 173 -12.70 12.00 18.83
CA LYS A 173 -13.08 12.97 19.87
C LYS A 173 -13.59 14.26 19.27
N GLN A 174 -12.96 14.72 18.21
CA GLN A 174 -13.29 15.96 17.53
C GLN A 174 -12.99 15.89 16.03
N THR A 175 -13.74 16.68 15.28
CA THR A 175 -13.44 16.96 13.87
C THR A 175 -12.75 18.31 13.76
N VAL A 176 -11.65 18.37 13.03
CA VAL A 176 -10.94 19.61 12.73
C VAL A 176 -10.84 19.83 11.22
N ALA A 177 -10.93 21.07 10.75
CA ALA A 177 -10.65 21.41 9.38
C ALA A 177 -9.14 21.43 9.15
N ILE A 178 -8.69 20.73 8.11
CA ILE A 178 -7.29 20.75 7.63
C ILE A 178 -7.16 21.83 6.55
N ALA A 179 -8.08 21.85 5.59
CA ALA A 179 -8.15 22.84 4.54
C ALA A 179 -9.62 23.12 4.16
N ARG A 180 -9.90 24.32 3.71
CA ARG A 180 -11.22 24.71 3.17
C ARG A 180 -10.98 25.63 1.97
N ASP A 181 -11.82 25.56 0.96
CA ASP A 181 -11.67 26.35 -0.28
C ASP A 181 -12.06 27.84 -0.14
N ASP A 182 -12.65 28.23 1.00
CA ASP A 182 -12.89 29.64 1.36
C ASP A 182 -11.68 30.29 2.08
N ILE A 183 -10.61 29.55 2.32
CA ILE A 183 -9.35 30.02 2.91
C ILE A 183 -8.25 29.89 1.86
N SER A 184 -7.43 30.93 1.70
CA SER A 184 -6.31 30.88 0.76
C SER A 184 -5.23 29.87 1.19
N ALA A 185 -4.58 29.26 0.21
CA ALA A 185 -3.38 28.47 0.40
C ALA A 185 -2.22 29.34 0.93
N PRO A 186 -1.17 28.77 1.53
CA PRO A 186 -0.03 29.52 2.09
C PRO A 186 0.69 30.45 1.09
N ASN A 187 0.62 30.16 -0.22
CA ASN A 187 1.14 31.02 -1.29
C ASN A 187 0.20 32.17 -1.70
N GLY A 188 -0.98 32.25 -1.08
CA GLY A 188 -2.01 33.27 -1.37
C GLY A 188 -2.99 32.88 -2.47
N ALA A 189 -2.79 31.76 -3.16
CA ALA A 189 -3.72 31.26 -4.17
C ALA A 189 -5.01 30.72 -3.54
N SER A 190 -6.10 30.66 -4.29
CA SER A 190 -7.33 30.00 -3.85
C SER A 190 -7.29 28.53 -4.21
N PHE A 191 -7.80 27.67 -3.30
CA PHE A 191 -8.06 26.27 -3.61
C PHE A 191 -9.25 26.18 -4.57
N THR A 192 -9.09 25.48 -5.69
CA THR A 192 -10.17 25.21 -6.66
C THR A 192 -10.64 23.77 -6.62
N LEU A 193 -9.77 22.85 -6.20
CA LEU A 193 -10.09 21.47 -5.92
C LEU A 193 -9.25 20.98 -4.75
N LEU A 194 -9.84 20.25 -3.82
CA LEU A 194 -9.17 19.53 -2.75
C LEU A 194 -9.23 18.02 -3.05
N GLY A 195 -8.07 17.40 -3.25
CA GLY A 195 -7.94 15.98 -3.60
C GLY A 195 -8.10 15.06 -2.38
N THR A 196 -8.07 13.76 -2.63
CA THR A 196 -8.17 12.72 -1.59
C THR A 196 -6.97 12.81 -0.64
N PRO A 197 -7.20 12.95 0.69
CA PRO A 197 -6.12 13.04 1.65
C PRO A 197 -5.48 11.68 1.95
N VAL A 198 -4.24 11.75 2.48
CA VAL A 198 -3.57 10.66 3.21
C VAL A 198 -3.23 11.15 4.60
N ILE A 199 -3.16 10.23 5.57
CA ILE A 199 -2.90 10.56 6.97
C ILE A 199 -1.82 9.62 7.54
N ASN A 200 -0.92 10.16 8.37
CA ASN A 200 0.06 9.37 9.11
C ASN A 200 -0.36 9.15 10.58
N ASN A 201 0.42 8.35 11.32
CA ASN A 201 0.12 8.04 12.72
C ASN A 201 0.30 9.21 13.69
N ARG A 202 0.88 10.32 13.25
CA ARG A 202 0.93 11.58 14.03
C ARG A 202 -0.32 12.45 13.80
N GLY A 203 -1.24 12.03 12.91
CA GLY A 203 -2.40 12.81 12.54
C GLY A 203 -2.11 13.93 11.53
N GLN A 204 -0.93 13.91 10.90
CA GLN A 204 -0.61 14.83 9.81
C GLN A 204 -1.31 14.35 8.55
N VAL A 205 -2.03 15.26 7.91
CA VAL A 205 -2.79 15.02 6.68
C VAL A 205 -2.08 15.67 5.52
N ALA A 206 -1.80 14.90 4.48
CA ALA A 206 -1.26 15.42 3.23
C ALA A 206 -2.28 15.24 2.09
N PHE A 207 -2.30 16.17 1.16
CA PHE A 207 -3.24 16.17 0.05
C PHE A 207 -2.70 16.95 -1.15
N PHE A 208 -3.10 16.52 -2.34
CA PHE A 208 -2.96 17.27 -3.57
C PHE A 208 -4.08 18.32 -3.66
N SER A 209 -3.81 19.45 -4.30
CA SER A 209 -4.82 20.47 -4.61
C SER A 209 -4.56 21.16 -5.94
N GLU A 210 -5.64 21.47 -6.65
CA GLU A 210 -5.61 22.49 -7.70
C GLU A 210 -5.76 23.88 -7.04
N LEU A 211 -5.03 24.83 -7.58
CA LEU A 211 -4.98 26.23 -7.14
C LEU A 211 -5.38 27.16 -8.28
N SER A 212 -5.77 28.38 -7.96
CA SER A 212 -6.06 29.40 -8.97
C SER A 212 -4.87 29.77 -9.86
N ASP A 213 -3.64 29.42 -9.46
CA ASP A 213 -2.37 29.70 -10.15
C ASP A 213 -1.52 28.44 -10.43
N GLY A 214 -2.07 27.24 -10.29
CA GLY A 214 -1.40 25.98 -10.57
C GLY A 214 -1.84 24.82 -9.65
N PHE A 215 -0.88 24.10 -9.09
CA PHE A 215 -1.10 22.91 -8.29
C PHE A 215 -0.20 22.92 -7.05
N GLY A 216 -0.59 22.17 -6.03
CA GLY A 216 0.25 22.00 -4.85
C GLY A 216 -0.03 20.73 -4.07
N ILE A 217 0.96 20.29 -3.30
CA ILE A 217 0.83 19.30 -2.26
C ILE A 217 1.10 19.97 -0.93
N PHE A 218 0.16 19.84 -0.02
CA PHE A 218 0.16 20.47 1.29
C PHE A 218 0.10 19.43 2.39
N ARG A 219 0.61 19.81 3.57
CA ARG A 219 0.48 19.04 4.81
C ARG A 219 -0.06 19.93 5.92
N GLY A 220 -1.02 19.41 6.72
CA GLY A 220 -1.58 20.12 7.88
C GLY A 220 -2.03 19.19 8.99
N GLU A 221 -2.32 19.78 10.17
CA GLU A 221 -2.81 19.08 11.36
C GLU A 221 -4.07 19.74 11.95
N GLY A 222 -4.62 20.78 11.27
CA GLY A 222 -5.75 21.59 11.75
C GLY A 222 -5.37 22.99 12.19
N GLY A 223 -4.23 23.50 11.72
CA GLY A 223 -3.75 24.88 11.82
C GLY A 223 -3.20 25.33 10.49
N ASP A 224 -2.04 26.01 10.51
CA ASP A 224 -1.36 26.45 9.30
C ASP A 224 -0.93 25.26 8.42
N LEU A 225 -1.11 25.40 7.12
CA LEU A 225 -0.67 24.43 6.14
C LEU A 225 0.81 24.64 5.79
N THR A 226 1.55 23.56 5.69
CA THR A 226 2.90 23.53 5.12
C THR A 226 2.82 23.20 3.65
N PRO A 227 3.24 24.09 2.71
CA PRO A 227 3.41 23.74 1.31
C PRO A 227 4.63 22.82 1.19
N VAL A 228 4.46 21.66 0.55
CA VAL A 228 5.55 20.69 0.36
C VAL A 228 6.09 20.76 -1.07
N PHE A 229 5.19 20.76 -2.02
CA PHE A 229 5.49 20.98 -3.43
C PHE A 229 4.45 21.94 -4.03
N VAL A 230 4.88 22.93 -4.77
CA VAL A 230 3.97 23.89 -5.43
C VAL A 230 4.49 24.20 -6.85
N THR A 231 3.59 24.37 -7.79
CA THR A 231 3.89 24.81 -9.17
C THR A 231 4.78 26.04 -9.15
N ASN A 232 5.71 26.13 -10.10
CA ASN A 232 6.70 27.18 -10.28
C ASN A 232 7.83 27.23 -9.22
N GLN A 233 7.84 26.36 -8.21
CA GLN A 233 9.01 26.20 -7.34
C GLN A 233 10.14 25.45 -8.06
N SER A 234 11.39 25.77 -7.68
CA SER A 234 12.56 25.05 -8.18
C SER A 234 12.58 23.61 -7.68
N ALA A 235 12.74 22.68 -8.61
CA ALA A 235 12.92 21.26 -8.32
C ALA A 235 14.41 20.89 -8.24
N PRO A 236 14.77 19.84 -7.48
CA PRO A 236 16.11 19.27 -7.54
C PRO A 236 16.48 18.90 -8.99
N GLY A 237 17.75 19.18 -9.38
CA GLY A 237 18.22 18.98 -10.75
C GLY A 237 18.02 20.17 -11.70
N GLY A 238 17.57 21.33 -11.17
CA GLY A 238 17.52 22.61 -11.91
C GLY A 238 16.28 22.79 -12.78
N ALA A 239 15.28 21.92 -12.66
CA ALA A 239 13.97 22.06 -13.29
C ALA A 239 13.01 22.89 -12.42
N THR A 240 11.78 23.07 -12.89
CA THR A 240 10.70 23.74 -12.17
C THR A 240 9.51 22.79 -12.09
N PHE A 241 8.88 22.69 -10.92
CA PHE A 241 7.67 21.89 -10.74
C PHE A 241 6.50 22.48 -11.53
N ALA A 242 5.73 21.61 -12.19
CA ALA A 242 4.57 22.01 -12.99
C ALA A 242 3.27 21.39 -12.47
N ASP A 243 3.27 20.09 -12.15
CA ASP A 243 2.10 19.33 -11.72
C ASP A 243 2.54 18.14 -10.87
N PHE A 244 1.62 17.55 -10.10
CA PHE A 244 1.90 16.49 -9.13
C PHE A 244 0.87 15.39 -9.20
N GLY A 245 1.33 14.15 -8.96
CA GLY A 245 0.46 13.01 -8.66
C GLY A 245 0.03 12.98 -7.19
N GLU A 246 -0.81 11.98 -6.86
CA GLU A 246 -1.29 11.73 -5.51
C GLU A 246 -0.12 11.53 -4.52
N PRO A 247 -0.14 12.20 -3.35
CA PRO A 247 0.90 12.06 -2.34
C PRO A 247 0.78 10.79 -1.53
N THR A 248 1.92 10.36 -0.94
CA THR A 248 1.97 9.41 0.17
C THR A 248 2.82 10.02 1.28
N ILE A 249 2.47 9.79 2.54
CA ILE A 249 3.13 10.37 3.71
C ILE A 249 3.62 9.28 4.67
N ASN A 250 4.82 9.47 5.27
CA ASN A 250 5.32 8.63 6.36
C ASN A 250 5.10 9.27 7.74
N ASN A 251 5.43 8.54 8.81
CA ASN A 251 5.26 9.04 10.18
C ASN A 251 6.22 10.16 10.58
N HIS A 252 7.22 10.49 9.76
CA HIS A 252 8.07 11.67 9.92
C HIS A 252 7.56 12.91 9.19
N GLY A 253 6.41 12.77 8.49
CA GLY A 253 5.81 13.86 7.72
C GLY A 253 6.51 14.13 6.39
N GLN A 254 7.36 13.22 5.92
CA GLN A 254 7.93 13.26 4.59
C GLN A 254 6.88 12.78 3.59
N ILE A 255 6.77 13.47 2.48
CA ILE A 255 5.79 13.21 1.43
C ILE A 255 6.52 12.84 0.16
N VAL A 256 6.11 11.75 -0.46
CA VAL A 256 6.56 11.36 -1.80
C VAL A 256 5.46 11.63 -2.81
N ALA A 257 5.86 12.19 -3.97
CA ALA A 257 4.98 12.37 -5.12
C ALA A 257 5.77 12.28 -6.43
N VAL A 258 5.10 11.83 -7.48
CA VAL A 258 5.54 12.02 -8.86
C VAL A 258 5.26 13.47 -9.24
N ALA A 259 6.19 14.12 -9.93
CA ALA A 259 5.98 15.46 -10.43
C ALA A 259 6.32 15.56 -11.92
N SER A 260 5.53 16.37 -12.65
CA SER A 260 5.87 16.89 -13.95
C SER A 260 6.79 18.10 -13.82
N LEU A 261 7.72 18.24 -14.74
CA LEU A 261 8.75 19.26 -14.70
C LEU A 261 8.77 20.08 -16.00
N ILE A 262 9.05 21.37 -15.87
CA ILE A 262 9.26 22.31 -16.98
C ILE A 262 10.62 23.02 -16.84
N ASN A 263 10.99 23.79 -17.85
CA ASN A 263 12.26 24.52 -17.94
C ASN A 263 13.49 23.59 -17.84
N SER A 264 13.37 22.35 -18.33
CA SER A 264 14.41 21.33 -18.32
C SER A 264 14.20 20.35 -19.48
N THR A 265 15.23 19.57 -19.82
CA THR A 265 15.13 18.40 -20.71
C THR A 265 14.56 17.17 -19.99
N ILE A 266 14.46 17.23 -18.66
CA ILE A 266 13.84 16.22 -17.80
C ILE A 266 12.41 16.69 -17.54
N HIS A 267 11.42 15.91 -17.94
CA HIS A 267 10.00 16.29 -17.87
C HIS A 267 9.23 15.63 -16.72
N SER A 268 9.83 14.68 -16.01
CA SER A 268 9.20 14.05 -14.85
C SER A 268 10.23 13.47 -13.88
N GLY A 269 9.82 13.34 -12.63
CA GLY A 269 10.61 12.74 -11.57
C GLY A 269 9.75 12.31 -10.39
N LEU A 270 10.36 11.54 -9.53
CA LEU A 270 9.84 11.13 -8.23
C LEU A 270 10.61 11.87 -7.15
N PHE A 271 9.90 12.54 -6.25
CA PHE A 271 10.47 13.41 -5.24
C PHE A 271 9.97 13.10 -3.85
N VAL A 272 10.83 13.30 -2.85
CA VAL A 272 10.45 13.35 -1.43
C VAL A 272 10.67 14.75 -0.90
N GLY A 273 9.71 15.27 -0.17
CA GLY A 273 9.78 16.59 0.47
C GLY A 273 9.17 16.60 1.87
N ASP A 274 9.58 17.58 2.67
CA ASP A 274 9.07 17.81 4.03
C ASP A 274 8.54 19.25 4.24
N GLY A 275 8.53 20.04 3.17
CA GLY A 275 8.18 21.47 3.18
C GLY A 275 9.37 22.39 3.41
N THR A 276 10.55 21.88 3.79
CA THR A 276 11.79 22.67 3.91
C THR A 276 12.78 22.35 2.79
N LYS A 277 12.84 21.10 2.37
CA LYS A 277 13.68 20.61 1.27
C LYS A 277 12.94 19.59 0.44
N ALA A 278 13.37 19.46 -0.81
CA ALA A 278 12.98 18.36 -1.71
C ALA A 278 14.23 17.62 -2.18
N ILE A 279 14.13 16.31 -2.30
CA ILE A 279 15.17 15.46 -2.92
C ILE A 279 14.56 14.67 -4.07
N ALA A 280 15.33 14.44 -5.14
CA ALA A 280 14.94 13.58 -6.23
C ALA A 280 15.28 12.13 -5.88
N ILE A 281 14.32 11.22 -6.02
CA ILE A 281 14.50 9.77 -5.85
C ILE A 281 14.86 9.13 -7.20
N ALA A 282 14.14 9.51 -8.24
CA ALA A 282 14.40 9.05 -9.60
C ALA A 282 13.94 10.14 -10.61
N LEU A 283 14.76 10.39 -11.61
CA LEU A 283 14.48 11.35 -12.65
C LEU A 283 14.41 10.69 -14.02
N GLN A 284 13.56 11.19 -14.91
CA GLN A 284 13.57 10.81 -16.30
C GLN A 284 15.00 10.97 -16.87
N GLN A 285 15.45 10.02 -17.70
CA GLN A 285 16.79 9.91 -18.30
C GLN A 285 17.91 9.54 -17.30
N GLN A 286 17.68 9.51 -15.98
CA GLN A 286 18.67 9.03 -15.01
C GLN A 286 18.93 7.54 -15.22
N PRO A 287 20.19 7.07 -15.15
CA PRO A 287 20.51 5.65 -15.19
C PRO A 287 19.81 4.88 -14.08
N ALA A 288 19.14 3.79 -14.44
CA ALA A 288 18.55 2.84 -13.51
C ALA A 288 19.57 1.74 -13.14
N PRO A 289 19.49 1.16 -11.94
CA PRO A 289 20.30 -0.01 -11.60
C PRO A 289 20.07 -1.16 -12.60
N LYS A 290 21.14 -1.91 -12.89
CA LYS A 290 21.16 -3.04 -13.84
C LYS A 290 20.89 -2.68 -15.31
N GLY A 291 21.04 -1.40 -15.66
CA GLY A 291 21.09 -0.89 -17.03
C GLY A 291 19.80 -0.28 -17.55
N GLY A 292 19.96 0.60 -18.54
CA GLY A 292 18.91 1.46 -19.07
C GLY A 292 18.72 2.72 -18.23
N ASN A 293 17.75 3.55 -18.65
CA ASN A 293 17.42 4.81 -17.99
C ASN A 293 15.93 4.83 -17.69
N TYR A 294 15.52 5.52 -16.63
CA TYR A 294 14.11 5.80 -16.38
C TYR A 294 13.52 6.60 -17.54
N ASN A 295 12.39 6.15 -18.07
CA ASN A 295 11.75 6.83 -19.22
C ASN A 295 10.79 7.95 -18.80
N GLY A 296 10.62 8.16 -17.47
CA GLY A 296 9.75 9.19 -16.90
C GLY A 296 8.34 8.71 -16.58
N ASN A 297 7.98 7.48 -16.90
CA ASN A 297 6.73 6.88 -16.47
C ASN A 297 6.93 6.20 -15.13
N PHE A 298 6.27 6.72 -14.09
CA PHE A 298 6.20 6.13 -12.76
C PHE A 298 4.77 5.61 -12.57
N PHE A 299 4.62 4.31 -12.28
CA PHE A 299 3.33 3.63 -12.28
C PHE A 299 2.87 3.29 -10.87
N GLY A 300 1.56 3.39 -10.65
CA GLY A 300 0.95 3.07 -9.37
C GLY A 300 1.22 4.10 -8.26
N ARG A 301 0.74 3.81 -7.07
CA ARG A 301 0.97 4.66 -5.90
C ARG A 301 2.33 4.36 -5.30
N THR A 302 3.20 5.36 -5.25
CA THR A 302 4.49 5.26 -4.53
C THR A 302 4.26 5.00 -3.04
N LYS A 303 5.21 4.33 -2.40
CA LYS A 303 5.18 4.06 -0.96
C LYS A 303 6.45 4.63 -0.34
N ILE A 304 6.33 5.20 0.85
CA ILE A 304 7.46 5.70 1.62
C ILE A 304 7.45 5.08 3.02
N SER A 305 8.59 4.55 3.46
CA SER A 305 8.80 4.03 4.82
C SER A 305 9.17 5.13 5.80
N ASP A 306 9.15 4.83 7.09
CA ASP A 306 9.60 5.77 8.12
C ASP A 306 11.12 6.04 8.06
N SER A 307 11.91 5.14 7.48
CA SER A 307 13.32 5.38 7.19
C SER A 307 13.57 6.31 6.00
N GLY A 308 12.52 6.70 5.24
CA GLY A 308 12.61 7.55 4.04
C GLY A 308 12.94 6.79 2.76
N GLU A 309 12.94 5.45 2.79
CA GLU A 309 13.01 4.62 1.60
C GLU A 309 11.69 4.70 0.81
N VAL A 310 11.81 4.80 -0.50
CA VAL A 310 10.66 4.89 -1.42
C VAL A 310 10.63 3.68 -2.33
N ALA A 311 9.50 2.96 -2.35
CA ALA A 311 9.22 1.94 -3.35
C ALA A 311 8.47 2.56 -4.53
N PHE A 312 8.87 2.20 -5.73
CA PHE A 312 8.24 2.70 -6.96
C PHE A 312 8.38 1.72 -8.13
N ASN A 313 7.41 1.77 -9.03
CA ASN A 313 7.44 1.07 -10.31
C ASN A 313 7.73 2.08 -11.41
N ALA A 314 8.74 1.82 -12.24
CA ALA A 314 9.16 2.73 -13.28
C ALA A 314 9.35 2.04 -14.64
N GLY A 315 9.00 2.77 -15.69
CA GLY A 315 9.33 2.42 -17.06
C GLY A 315 10.80 2.69 -17.37
N LEU A 316 11.40 1.84 -18.21
CA LEU A 316 12.81 1.90 -18.61
C LEU A 316 12.96 2.00 -20.12
N THR A 317 14.07 2.58 -20.56
CA THR A 317 14.52 2.64 -21.95
C THR A 317 16.02 2.46 -22.07
N GLY A 318 16.50 2.01 -23.23
CA GLY A 318 17.94 1.86 -23.51
C GLY A 318 18.60 0.67 -22.83
N GLY A 319 17.86 -0.19 -22.12
CA GLY A 319 18.30 -1.43 -21.50
C GLY A 319 17.61 -2.66 -22.06
N THR A 320 17.81 -3.82 -21.41
CA THR A 320 17.16 -5.09 -21.77
C THR A 320 15.73 -5.18 -21.21
N SER A 321 15.45 -4.46 -20.12
CA SER A 321 14.12 -4.39 -19.47
C SER A 321 13.41 -3.11 -19.84
N THR A 322 12.07 -3.17 -19.91
CA THR A 322 11.21 -2.01 -20.21
C THR A 322 10.50 -1.45 -18.98
N SER A 323 10.55 -2.14 -17.83
CA SER A 323 10.03 -1.65 -16.54
C SER A 323 10.57 -2.49 -15.38
N GLY A 324 10.45 -1.94 -14.16
CA GLY A 324 10.84 -2.63 -12.95
C GLY A 324 10.28 -1.99 -11.69
N ILE A 325 10.34 -2.74 -10.58
CA ILE A 325 10.12 -2.24 -9.22
C ILE A 325 11.50 -1.92 -8.62
N PHE A 326 11.58 -0.78 -7.99
CA PHE A 326 12.79 -0.23 -7.37
C PHE A 326 12.49 0.27 -5.96
N ARG A 327 13.56 0.36 -5.17
CA ARG A 327 13.58 1.04 -3.88
C ARG A 327 14.72 2.05 -3.87
N GLY A 328 14.48 3.27 -3.41
CA GLY A 328 15.51 4.32 -3.36
C GLY A 328 15.23 5.38 -2.32
N ASN A 329 16.28 6.12 -1.93
CA ASN A 329 16.23 7.20 -0.94
C ASN A 329 16.83 8.52 -1.45
N GLY A 330 17.15 8.59 -2.74
CA GLY A 330 17.78 9.74 -3.38
C GLY A 330 19.31 9.67 -3.44
N GLU A 331 19.95 8.83 -2.64
CA GLU A 331 21.40 8.54 -2.70
C GLU A 331 21.67 7.23 -3.42
N ASN A 332 20.92 6.21 -3.04
CA ASN A 332 21.05 4.85 -3.58
C ASN A 332 19.70 4.36 -4.10
N THR A 333 19.76 3.54 -5.13
CA THR A 333 18.60 2.84 -5.66
C THR A 333 18.92 1.37 -5.86
N THR A 334 18.03 0.50 -5.39
CA THR A 334 18.10 -0.95 -5.48
C THR A 334 17.03 -1.47 -6.44
N THR A 335 17.40 -2.40 -7.32
CA THR A 335 16.44 -3.15 -8.12
C THR A 335 15.78 -4.21 -7.25
N ILE A 336 14.44 -4.29 -7.31
CA ILE A 336 13.65 -5.35 -6.66
C ILE A 336 13.25 -6.40 -7.69
N ALA A 337 12.72 -5.99 -8.83
CA ALA A 337 12.36 -6.89 -9.93
C ALA A 337 12.35 -6.16 -11.26
N LEU A 338 12.77 -6.84 -12.33
CA LEU A 338 12.74 -6.33 -13.69
C LEU A 338 11.85 -7.19 -14.59
N ARG A 339 11.12 -6.54 -15.48
CA ARG A 339 10.39 -7.25 -16.54
C ARG A 339 11.37 -8.04 -17.41
N GLY A 340 11.05 -9.30 -17.67
CA GLY A 340 11.90 -10.23 -18.43
C GLY A 340 12.94 -10.96 -17.58
N ALA A 341 13.21 -10.53 -16.35
CA ALA A 341 14.07 -11.25 -15.43
C ALA A 341 13.41 -12.54 -14.90
N ASN A 342 14.24 -13.50 -14.50
CA ASN A 342 13.75 -14.74 -13.88
C ASN A 342 12.96 -14.41 -12.61
N ALA A 343 11.84 -15.11 -12.42
CA ALA A 343 11.02 -15.00 -11.23
C ALA A 343 11.40 -16.11 -10.24
N PRO A 344 12.09 -15.79 -9.13
CA PRO A 344 12.55 -16.79 -8.17
C PRO A 344 11.41 -17.68 -7.66
N GLY A 345 11.73 -18.95 -7.36
CA GLY A 345 10.73 -19.95 -6.99
C GLY A 345 9.91 -20.50 -8.16
N THR A 346 10.20 -20.04 -9.39
CA THR A 346 9.55 -20.50 -10.63
C THR A 346 10.59 -20.70 -11.74
N THR A 347 10.15 -21.26 -12.87
CA THR A 347 10.96 -21.35 -14.09
C THR A 347 10.56 -20.29 -15.13
N GLY A 348 9.67 -19.35 -14.75
CA GLY A 348 9.16 -18.28 -15.60
C GLY A 348 9.93 -16.97 -15.45
N THR A 349 9.54 -15.98 -16.25
CA THR A 349 10.07 -14.61 -16.20
C THR A 349 8.93 -13.62 -15.91
N PHE A 350 9.24 -12.51 -15.22
CA PHE A 350 8.28 -11.45 -14.94
C PHE A 350 7.81 -10.75 -16.21
N THR A 351 6.49 -10.46 -16.29
CA THR A 351 5.88 -9.72 -17.41
C THR A 351 5.31 -8.39 -16.99
N THR A 352 4.49 -8.37 -15.93
CA THR A 352 3.81 -7.16 -15.44
C THR A 352 3.89 -7.13 -13.93
N PHE A 353 4.12 -5.95 -13.39
CA PHE A 353 4.01 -5.68 -11.96
C PHE A 353 2.68 -4.97 -11.72
N ARG A 354 1.92 -5.43 -10.73
CA ARG A 354 0.59 -4.90 -10.42
C ARG A 354 0.63 -4.00 -9.21
N ASP A 355 0.53 -4.57 -8.00
CA ASP A 355 0.59 -3.83 -6.75
C ASP A 355 1.86 -4.13 -5.98
N TYR A 356 2.26 -3.19 -5.13
CA TYR A 356 3.39 -3.37 -4.25
C TYR A 356 3.18 -2.62 -2.93
N LEU A 357 3.75 -3.18 -1.86
CA LEU A 357 3.75 -2.67 -0.50
C LEU A 357 5.19 -2.59 -0.01
N LEU A 358 5.48 -1.59 0.82
CA LEU A 358 6.80 -1.35 1.39
C LEU A 358 6.70 -1.42 2.91
N LEU A 359 7.56 -2.22 3.53
CA LEU A 359 7.76 -2.28 4.98
C LEU A 359 8.85 -1.30 5.44
N ASN A 360 8.85 -0.98 6.74
CA ASN A 360 9.87 -0.11 7.34
C ASN A 360 11.28 -0.73 7.35
N ASP A 361 11.39 -2.05 7.27
CA ASP A 361 12.67 -2.77 7.13
C ASP A 361 13.20 -2.80 5.68
N GLY A 362 12.46 -2.22 4.74
CA GLY A 362 12.83 -2.11 3.34
C GLY A 362 12.41 -3.30 2.47
N ARG A 363 11.76 -4.32 3.03
CA ARG A 363 11.15 -5.38 2.21
C ARG A 363 10.00 -4.80 1.38
N ILE A 364 9.94 -5.25 0.13
CA ILE A 364 8.83 -4.94 -0.79
C ILE A 364 8.13 -6.25 -1.13
N ALA A 365 6.83 -6.30 -0.85
CA ALA A 365 5.95 -7.35 -1.36
C ALA A 365 5.23 -6.84 -2.61
N PHE A 366 5.12 -7.67 -3.64
CA PHE A 366 4.45 -7.26 -4.88
C PHE A 366 3.74 -8.43 -5.57
N ILE A 367 2.70 -8.08 -6.31
CA ILE A 367 1.98 -9.00 -7.19
C ILE A 367 2.51 -8.84 -8.61
N ALA A 368 2.87 -9.95 -9.26
CA ALA A 368 3.33 -9.93 -10.64
C ALA A 368 2.71 -11.06 -11.47
N THR A 369 2.67 -10.84 -12.79
CA THR A 369 2.37 -11.89 -13.76
C THR A 369 3.64 -12.37 -14.43
N LEU A 370 3.60 -13.64 -14.87
CA LEU A 370 4.69 -14.31 -15.57
C LEU A 370 4.41 -14.43 -17.07
N THR A 371 5.47 -14.51 -17.85
CA THR A 371 5.40 -14.67 -19.31
C THR A 371 4.83 -16.04 -19.67
N LEU A 372 3.70 -16.07 -20.37
CA LEU A 372 3.06 -17.30 -20.82
C LEU A 372 3.98 -18.06 -21.80
N GLY A 373 4.02 -19.38 -21.66
CA GLY A 373 4.82 -20.27 -22.50
C GLY A 373 6.30 -20.38 -22.10
N VAL A 374 6.79 -19.54 -21.18
CA VAL A 374 8.17 -19.60 -20.67
C VAL A 374 8.20 -20.47 -19.41
N GLY A 375 9.10 -21.48 -19.37
CA GLY A 375 9.28 -22.33 -18.19
C GLY A 375 8.01 -23.06 -17.72
N GLY A 376 7.10 -23.44 -18.63
CA GLY A 376 5.84 -24.13 -18.27
C GLY A 376 4.77 -23.22 -17.69
N VAL A 377 4.95 -21.89 -17.75
CA VAL A 377 3.93 -20.92 -17.34
C VAL A 377 2.75 -20.95 -18.30
N ASN A 378 1.55 -21.06 -17.76
CA ASN A 378 0.28 -21.02 -18.46
C ASN A 378 -0.74 -20.18 -17.69
N THR A 379 -1.96 -20.05 -18.19
CA THR A 379 -2.99 -19.19 -17.58
C THR A 379 -3.43 -19.60 -16.19
N SER A 380 -3.19 -20.85 -15.77
CA SER A 380 -3.56 -21.33 -14.42
C SER A 380 -2.48 -21.09 -13.38
N ASN A 381 -1.26 -20.70 -13.78
CA ASN A 381 -0.13 -20.54 -12.86
C ASN A 381 0.74 -19.30 -13.15
N ASN A 382 0.18 -18.27 -13.79
CA ASN A 382 0.92 -17.11 -14.28
C ASN A 382 0.93 -15.88 -13.35
N THR A 383 0.33 -15.97 -12.17
CA THR A 383 0.31 -14.82 -11.23
C THR A 383 0.82 -15.27 -9.87
N GLY A 384 1.69 -14.48 -9.25
CA GLY A 384 2.23 -14.78 -7.92
C GLY A 384 2.46 -13.53 -7.09
N ILE A 385 2.78 -13.74 -5.81
CA ILE A 385 3.23 -12.74 -4.85
C ILE A 385 4.68 -13.06 -4.47
N TRP A 386 5.54 -12.06 -4.55
CA TRP A 386 6.94 -12.12 -4.14
C TRP A 386 7.22 -11.08 -3.07
N ILE A 387 8.24 -11.35 -2.24
CA ILE A 387 8.75 -10.41 -1.23
C ILE A 387 10.27 -10.47 -1.18
N GLY A 388 10.93 -9.35 -0.94
CA GLY A 388 12.38 -9.24 -0.76
C GLY A 388 12.85 -7.81 -0.63
N THR A 389 14.13 -7.62 -0.36
CA THR A 389 14.79 -6.31 -0.26
C THR A 389 15.55 -5.93 -1.53
N SER A 390 15.81 -6.91 -2.38
CA SER A 390 16.50 -6.79 -3.67
C SER A 390 16.09 -7.95 -4.60
N ASP A 391 16.50 -7.92 -5.85
CA ASP A 391 16.29 -9.02 -6.80
C ASP A 391 17.15 -10.27 -6.50
N GLU A 392 18.09 -10.19 -5.55
CA GLU A 392 18.95 -11.30 -5.14
C GLU A 392 18.33 -12.14 -4.00
N ASP A 393 17.43 -11.54 -3.20
CA ASP A 393 16.78 -12.17 -2.04
C ASP A 393 15.27 -12.38 -2.20
N LEU A 394 14.73 -12.17 -3.42
CA LEU A 394 13.31 -12.36 -3.68
C LEU A 394 12.84 -13.79 -3.39
N GLN A 395 11.77 -13.90 -2.63
CA GLN A 395 11.10 -15.15 -2.30
C GLN A 395 9.68 -15.17 -2.88
N LEU A 396 9.29 -16.29 -3.48
CA LEU A 396 7.90 -16.55 -3.87
C LEU A 396 7.09 -16.91 -2.62
N VAL A 397 6.04 -16.12 -2.36
CA VAL A 397 5.11 -16.37 -1.24
C VAL A 397 4.02 -17.33 -1.66
N VAL A 398 3.35 -17.07 -2.79
CA VAL A 398 2.25 -17.87 -3.31
C VAL A 398 2.09 -17.63 -4.81
N ARG A 399 1.58 -18.63 -5.52
CA ARG A 399 1.32 -18.55 -6.96
C ARG A 399 -0.03 -19.18 -7.29
N THR A 400 -0.71 -18.66 -8.30
CA THR A 400 -1.88 -19.38 -8.89
C THR A 400 -1.49 -20.80 -9.29
N GLY A 401 -2.36 -21.76 -9.01
CA GLY A 401 -2.07 -23.19 -9.11
C GLY A 401 -1.65 -23.86 -7.80
N ASP A 402 -1.21 -23.09 -6.80
CA ASP A 402 -0.88 -23.62 -5.47
C ASP A 402 -2.13 -24.12 -4.73
N VAL A 403 -1.94 -25.12 -3.86
CA VAL A 403 -3.01 -25.69 -3.03
C VAL A 403 -2.93 -25.09 -1.62
N ILE A 404 -3.93 -24.33 -1.24
CA ILE A 404 -4.05 -23.71 0.09
C ILE A 404 -5.34 -24.22 0.75
N GLY A 405 -5.22 -24.78 1.95
CA GLY A 405 -6.39 -25.34 2.65
C GLY A 405 -7.12 -26.43 1.84
N GLY A 406 -6.39 -27.21 1.02
CA GLY A 406 -6.96 -28.25 0.16
C GLY A 406 -7.67 -27.74 -1.12
N ARG A 407 -7.62 -26.44 -1.42
CA ARG A 407 -8.24 -25.80 -2.59
C ARG A 407 -7.18 -25.24 -3.51
N VAL A 408 -7.37 -25.31 -4.85
CA VAL A 408 -6.45 -24.73 -5.83
C VAL A 408 -6.71 -23.24 -5.97
N LEU A 409 -5.68 -22.42 -5.75
CA LEU A 409 -5.70 -20.98 -5.98
C LEU A 409 -5.80 -20.69 -7.48
N THR A 410 -6.87 -20.04 -7.92
CA THR A 410 -7.11 -19.73 -9.33
C THR A 410 -6.86 -18.25 -9.68
N ARG A 411 -6.94 -17.34 -8.69
CA ARG A 411 -6.71 -15.91 -8.89
C ARG A 411 -6.19 -15.25 -7.62
N LEU A 412 -5.23 -14.36 -7.77
CA LEU A 412 -4.74 -13.43 -6.76
C LEU A 412 -5.43 -12.06 -6.91
N PRO A 413 -5.33 -11.17 -5.92
CA PRO A 413 -5.96 -9.85 -5.96
C PRO A 413 -5.64 -9.07 -7.22
N ASP A 414 -6.57 -8.25 -7.66
CA ASP A 414 -6.33 -7.19 -8.63
C ASP A 414 -6.91 -5.86 -8.12
N PHE A 415 -6.37 -4.73 -8.62
CA PHE A 415 -6.67 -3.38 -8.13
C PHE A 415 -8.13 -2.92 -8.27
N SER A 416 -8.94 -3.64 -9.03
CA SER A 416 -10.31 -3.22 -9.32
C SER A 416 -11.30 -3.51 -8.19
N GLN A 417 -10.84 -4.14 -7.09
CA GLN A 417 -11.73 -4.76 -6.09
C GLN A 417 -11.32 -4.44 -4.65
N GLY A 418 -11.19 -3.18 -4.28
CA GLY A 418 -10.91 -2.79 -2.88
C GLY A 418 -9.51 -3.17 -2.39
N THR A 419 -9.28 -3.13 -1.08
CA THR A 419 -8.01 -3.51 -0.47
C THR A 419 -7.98 -4.99 -0.15
N GLN A 420 -7.34 -5.76 -1.01
CA GLN A 420 -7.25 -7.21 -0.91
C GLN A 420 -5.82 -7.72 -0.72
N PHE A 421 -4.88 -6.79 -0.46
CA PHE A 421 -3.47 -7.07 -0.27
C PHE A 421 -2.90 -6.12 0.78
N ASP A 422 -2.35 -6.66 1.85
CA ASP A 422 -1.79 -5.89 2.97
C ASP A 422 -0.58 -6.62 3.58
N ILE A 423 0.22 -5.92 4.39
CA ILE A 423 1.46 -6.45 4.94
C ILE A 423 1.76 -5.86 6.32
N ASN A 424 2.31 -6.69 7.21
CA ASN A 424 3.01 -6.26 8.40
C ASN A 424 4.42 -6.90 8.49
N GLU A 425 5.16 -6.63 9.54
CA GLU A 425 6.54 -7.13 9.72
C GLU A 425 6.64 -8.66 9.69
N ASN A 426 5.56 -9.40 9.99
CA ASN A 426 5.56 -10.86 10.13
C ASN A 426 4.94 -11.60 8.96
N GLY A 427 4.23 -10.91 8.05
CA GLY A 427 3.61 -11.58 6.91
C GLY A 427 2.69 -10.73 6.08
N LEU A 428 2.06 -11.41 5.15
CA LEU A 428 1.22 -10.87 4.09
C LEU A 428 -0.22 -11.33 4.25
N LEU A 429 -1.13 -10.40 4.10
CA LEU A 429 -2.56 -10.64 3.92
C LEU A 429 -2.92 -10.54 2.45
N TRP A 430 -3.71 -11.48 1.95
CA TRP A 430 -4.25 -11.42 0.60
C TRP A 430 -5.60 -12.14 0.49
N VAL A 431 -6.45 -11.67 -0.42
CA VAL A 431 -7.73 -12.33 -0.72
C VAL A 431 -7.59 -13.10 -2.03
N GLY A 432 -7.69 -14.43 -1.97
CA GLY A 432 -7.57 -15.30 -3.13
C GLY A 432 -8.91 -15.85 -3.62
N THR A 433 -8.97 -16.18 -4.91
CA THR A 433 -10.09 -16.92 -5.51
C THR A 433 -9.71 -18.37 -5.73
N PHE A 434 -10.58 -19.28 -5.36
CA PHE A 434 -10.43 -20.74 -5.41
C PHE A 434 -11.60 -21.33 -6.19
N GLY A 435 -11.55 -21.28 -7.53
CA GLY A 435 -12.69 -21.57 -8.39
C GLY A 435 -13.77 -20.49 -8.30
N VAL A 436 -14.90 -20.79 -7.69
CA VAL A 436 -15.99 -19.84 -7.42
C VAL A 436 -15.96 -19.25 -6.02
N ALA A 437 -15.17 -19.84 -5.11
CA ALA A 437 -15.03 -19.40 -3.73
C ALA A 437 -13.91 -18.37 -3.57
N LYS A 438 -14.02 -17.47 -2.60
CA LYS A 438 -12.93 -16.59 -2.15
C LYS A 438 -12.47 -17.00 -0.73
N ALA A 439 -11.26 -16.62 -0.38
CA ALA A 439 -10.76 -16.73 0.98
C ALA A 439 -9.83 -15.58 1.32
N VAL A 440 -9.87 -15.16 2.58
CA VAL A 440 -8.91 -14.26 3.21
C VAL A 440 -7.78 -15.12 3.77
N VAL A 441 -6.56 -14.89 3.35
CA VAL A 441 -5.40 -15.71 3.70
C VAL A 441 -4.30 -14.83 4.28
N TYR A 442 -3.76 -15.24 5.42
CA TYR A 442 -2.53 -14.71 5.98
C TYR A 442 -1.37 -15.66 5.66
N SER A 443 -0.27 -15.12 5.17
CA SER A 443 0.95 -15.86 4.86
C SER A 443 2.08 -15.36 5.75
N ARG A 444 2.51 -16.17 6.71
CA ARG A 444 3.69 -15.85 7.52
C ARG A 444 4.93 -15.98 6.64
N VAL A 445 5.65 -14.89 6.53
CA VAL A 445 6.94 -14.84 5.81
C VAL A 445 8.04 -14.72 6.87
N PRO A 446 9.03 -15.61 6.88
CA PRO A 446 10.14 -15.52 7.82
C PRO A 446 10.88 -14.19 7.66
N GLY A 447 11.24 -13.57 8.77
CA GLY A 447 12.20 -12.47 8.80
C GLY A 447 13.61 -12.97 8.49
N ASN A 448 14.53 -12.08 8.16
CA ASN A 448 15.94 -12.42 7.91
C ASN A 448 16.69 -12.89 9.18
N ASP A 449 16.02 -12.98 10.33
CA ASP A 449 16.61 -13.26 11.65
C ASP A 449 16.22 -14.64 12.25
N GLU A 450 15.62 -15.57 11.47
CA GLU A 450 15.37 -16.96 11.91
C GLU A 450 16.25 -17.98 11.21
#